data_0de665660dcf7fa904273f04c9239e7c
#
_entry.id   0de665660dcf7fa904273f04c9239e7c
#
_cell.length_a   1.000
_cell.length_b   1.000
_cell.length_c   1.000
_cell.angle_alpha   90.00
_cell.angle_beta   90.00
_cell.angle_gamma   90.00
#
_symmetry.space_group_name_H-M   'P 1'
#
loop_
_entity.id
_entity.type
_entity.pdbx_description
1 polymer ?
#
loop_
_entity_poly.entity_id
_entity_poly.type
_entity_poly.pdbx_seq_one_letter_code
_entity_poly.pdbx_strand_id
1 'polypeptide(L)'
;SEMMKKILILGVVLWGALAFTACENEALDNEKPVITVIEPAEDEAVMPGSALHFEVQFSDNEALASYKVDIHGAFDGHTHNTTVSGAMRNDHTEWGGTAISGVGTRATTDSVAFEKTWLESDFIALGDTPIAGRKEAAITHQHIAIPVNMNGQPLKEGHYHFIVYCTDQAGQESFVVREIFLSYDPGEHQH
;
A
#
# COMPACT_ATOMS: atom_id res chain seq x y z
N SER A 1 2.14 36.48 -65.26
CA SER A 1 1.55 37.52 -65.11
C SER A 1 0.53 37.65 -64.02
N GLU A 2 -0.38 38.57 -64.03
CA GLU A 2 -1.27 38.95 -62.91
C GLU A 2 -2.12 37.79 -62.34
N MET A 3 -2.55 36.84 -63.15
CA MET A 3 -3.33 35.68 -62.68
C MET A 3 -2.55 34.72 -61.81
N MET A 4 -1.25 34.50 -62.09
CA MET A 4 -0.43 33.63 -61.26
C MET A 4 -0.11 34.24 -59.90
N LYS A 5 -0.01 35.56 -59.79
CA LYS A 5 0.21 36.24 -58.51
C LYS A 5 -1.04 36.13 -57.59
N LYS A 6 -2.25 36.18 -58.16
CA LYS A 6 -3.48 36.02 -57.41
C LYS A 6 -3.72 34.59 -56.91
N ILE A 7 -3.30 33.59 -57.64
CA ILE A 7 -3.38 32.18 -57.23
C ILE A 7 -2.35 31.89 -56.11
N LEU A 8 -1.17 32.51 -56.15
CA LEU A 8 -0.14 32.32 -55.13
C LEU A 8 -0.56 32.95 -53.77
N ILE A 9 -1.27 34.07 -53.80
CA ILE A 9 -1.75 34.75 -52.58
C ILE A 9 -2.92 33.98 -51.99
N LEU A 10 -3.78 33.35 -52.79
CA LEU A 10 -4.89 32.53 -52.27
C LEU A 10 -4.42 31.23 -51.64
N GLY A 11 -3.30 30.64 -52.15
CA GLY A 11 -2.73 29.41 -51.61
C GLY A 11 -2.04 29.59 -50.24
N VAL A 12 -1.48 30.77 -49.98
CA VAL A 12 -0.79 31.06 -48.72
C VAL A 12 -1.78 31.35 -47.57
N VAL A 13 -2.97 31.92 -47.89
CA VAL A 13 -3.99 32.23 -46.90
C VAL A 13 -4.71 30.93 -46.44
N LEU A 14 -4.81 29.91 -47.30
CA LEU A 14 -5.50 28.67 -46.96
C LEU A 14 -4.62 27.70 -46.16
N TRP A 15 -3.33 27.88 -46.06
CA TRP A 15 -2.42 27.02 -45.30
C TRP A 15 -2.14 27.53 -43.88
N GLY A 16 -2.55 28.76 -43.58
CA GLY A 16 -2.38 29.36 -42.25
C GLY A 16 -3.47 29.06 -41.24
N ALA A 17 -4.55 28.38 -41.64
CA ALA A 17 -5.74 28.15 -40.79
C ALA A 17 -5.81 26.76 -40.13
N LEU A 18 -4.79 25.94 -40.28
CA LEU A 18 -4.80 24.55 -39.74
C LEU A 18 -3.86 24.28 -38.56
N ALA A 19 -3.35 25.32 -37.91
CA ALA A 19 -2.44 25.17 -36.76
C ALA A 19 -3.04 25.62 -35.39
N PHE A 20 -4.35 25.65 -35.28
CA PHE A 20 -5.00 25.63 -33.96
C PHE A 20 -5.51 24.23 -33.71
N THR A 21 -4.58 23.27 -33.58
CA THR A 21 -4.89 22.06 -32.83
C THR A 21 -5.11 22.51 -31.41
N ALA A 22 -6.37 22.38 -30.97
CA ALA A 22 -6.77 22.52 -29.60
C ALA A 22 -5.72 21.86 -28.69
N CYS A 23 -5.16 22.61 -27.75
CA CYS A 23 -4.76 22.00 -26.51
C CYS A 23 -6.09 21.48 -25.92
N GLU A 24 -6.37 20.22 -26.14
CA GLU A 24 -7.24 19.49 -25.23
C GLU A 24 -6.58 19.70 -23.86
N ASN A 25 -7.25 20.45 -23.00
CA ASN A 25 -6.97 20.38 -21.59
C ASN A 25 -7.26 18.93 -21.22
N GLU A 26 -6.23 18.08 -21.26
CA GLU A 26 -6.30 16.80 -20.59
C GLU A 26 -6.67 17.16 -19.15
N ALA A 27 -7.86 16.76 -18.74
CA ALA A 27 -8.30 16.94 -17.38
C ALA A 27 -7.27 16.26 -16.51
N LEU A 28 -6.60 17.04 -15.65
CA LEU A 28 -5.60 16.49 -14.73
C LEU A 28 -6.31 15.43 -13.89
N ASP A 29 -5.73 14.25 -13.84
CA ASP A 29 -6.19 13.20 -12.96
C ASP A 29 -6.07 13.67 -11.51
N ASN A 30 -7.21 13.73 -10.80
CA ASN A 30 -7.30 14.18 -9.42
C ASN A 30 -7.86 13.07 -8.50
N GLU A 31 -8.04 11.87 -9.04
CA GLU A 31 -8.54 10.73 -8.28
C GLU A 31 -7.36 9.84 -7.87
N LYS A 32 -7.29 9.51 -6.59
CA LYS A 32 -6.27 8.62 -6.06
C LYS A 32 -6.61 7.17 -6.36
N PRO A 33 -5.61 6.30 -6.53
CA PRO A 33 -5.86 4.88 -6.72
C PRO A 33 -6.59 4.27 -5.51
N VAL A 34 -7.44 3.29 -5.75
CA VAL A 34 -8.20 2.55 -4.75
C VAL A 34 -7.49 1.24 -4.47
N ILE A 35 -7.35 0.91 -3.19
CA ILE A 35 -6.72 -0.32 -2.70
C ILE A 35 -7.75 -1.12 -1.91
N THR A 36 -7.94 -2.39 -2.25
CA THR A 36 -8.73 -3.33 -1.48
C THR A 36 -7.85 -4.48 -1.03
N VAL A 37 -7.47 -4.50 0.25
CA VAL A 37 -6.72 -5.61 0.86
C VAL A 37 -7.70 -6.71 1.22
N ILE A 38 -7.46 -7.92 0.70
CA ILE A 38 -8.25 -9.11 0.95
C ILE A 38 -7.58 -9.93 2.04
N GLU A 39 -6.26 -10.15 1.90
CA GLU A 39 -5.39 -10.79 2.88
C GLU A 39 -4.13 -9.94 3.11
N PRO A 40 -3.65 -9.79 4.35
CA PRO A 40 -4.15 -10.43 5.58
C PRO A 40 -5.48 -9.85 6.04
N ALA A 41 -6.22 -10.66 6.81
CA ALA A 41 -7.40 -10.19 7.54
C ALA A 41 -6.97 -9.22 8.66
N GLU A 42 -7.92 -8.40 9.13
CA GLU A 42 -7.68 -7.57 10.32
C GLU A 42 -7.43 -8.46 11.54
N ASP A 43 -6.44 -8.11 12.35
CA ASP A 43 -6.00 -8.85 13.56
C ASP A 43 -5.51 -10.29 13.27
N GLU A 44 -5.11 -10.58 12.04
CA GLU A 44 -4.59 -11.90 11.69
C GLU A 44 -3.34 -12.24 12.52
N ALA A 45 -3.37 -13.40 13.18
CA ALA A 45 -2.24 -13.89 13.95
C ALA A 45 -1.20 -14.54 13.03
N VAL A 46 0.05 -14.11 13.12
CA VAL A 46 1.16 -14.58 12.31
C VAL A 46 2.30 -15.09 13.20
N MET A 47 2.82 -16.26 12.88
CA MET A 47 3.96 -16.83 13.59
C MET A 47 5.28 -16.42 12.92
N PRO A 48 6.28 -15.96 13.69
CA PRO A 48 7.65 -15.82 13.16
C PRO A 48 8.14 -17.11 12.51
N GLY A 49 8.74 -16.99 11.32
CA GLY A 49 9.17 -18.13 10.50
C GLY A 49 8.08 -18.69 9.58
N SER A 50 6.86 -18.18 9.64
CA SER A 50 5.80 -18.52 8.70
C SER A 50 5.74 -17.55 7.52
N ALA A 51 4.84 -17.82 6.59
CA ALA A 51 4.51 -16.94 5.48
C ALA A 51 3.13 -16.35 5.69
N LEU A 52 3.04 -15.02 5.61
CA LEU A 52 1.79 -14.27 5.59
C LEU A 52 1.22 -14.30 4.17
N HIS A 53 -0.03 -14.69 4.02
CA HIS A 53 -0.71 -14.62 2.73
C HIS A 53 -0.99 -13.17 2.36
N PHE A 54 -0.75 -12.81 1.09
CA PHE A 54 -0.96 -11.47 0.58
C PHE A 54 -1.86 -11.50 -0.66
N GLU A 55 -3.01 -10.86 -0.54
CA GLU A 55 -3.96 -10.71 -1.62
C GLU A 55 -4.53 -9.29 -1.61
N VAL A 56 -4.46 -8.60 -2.75
CA VAL A 56 -4.88 -7.20 -2.88
C VAL A 56 -5.40 -6.92 -4.28
N GLN A 57 -6.35 -6.00 -4.38
CA GLN A 57 -6.84 -5.44 -5.63
C GLN A 57 -6.54 -3.95 -5.67
N PHE A 58 -6.12 -3.48 -6.84
CA PHE A 58 -5.86 -2.07 -7.13
C PHE A 58 -6.76 -1.63 -8.28
N SER A 59 -7.28 -0.41 -8.22
CA SER A 59 -7.96 0.23 -9.34
C SER A 59 -7.67 1.72 -9.38
N ASP A 60 -7.71 2.28 -10.59
CA ASP A 60 -7.51 3.69 -10.86
C ASP A 60 -8.37 4.12 -12.05
N ASN A 61 -8.81 5.39 -12.08
CA ASN A 61 -9.60 5.94 -13.17
C ASN A 61 -8.79 6.08 -14.46
N GLU A 62 -7.47 6.31 -14.38
CA GLU A 62 -6.58 6.49 -15.53
C GLU A 62 -5.55 5.36 -15.64
N ALA A 63 -4.54 5.34 -14.77
CA ALA A 63 -3.51 4.32 -14.82
C ALA A 63 -2.72 4.19 -13.53
N LEU A 64 -2.58 2.98 -13.03
CA LEU A 64 -1.71 2.60 -11.93
C LEU A 64 -0.23 2.77 -12.32
N ALA A 65 0.62 3.07 -11.34
CA ALA A 65 2.07 3.17 -11.54
C ALA A 65 2.83 2.07 -10.78
N SER A 66 2.66 1.96 -9.48
CA SER A 66 3.39 1.00 -8.65
C SER A 66 2.73 0.80 -7.29
N TYR A 67 3.16 -0.23 -6.57
CA TYR A 67 2.77 -0.46 -5.19
C TYR A 67 3.96 -0.90 -4.34
N LYS A 68 3.81 -0.81 -3.03
CA LYS A 68 4.75 -1.36 -2.04
C LYS A 68 3.99 -1.83 -0.81
N VAL A 69 4.61 -2.72 -0.06
CA VAL A 69 4.07 -3.24 1.21
C VAL A 69 5.09 -2.96 2.30
N ASP A 70 4.62 -2.48 3.44
CA ASP A 70 5.42 -2.22 4.62
C ASP A 70 4.84 -2.94 5.83
N ILE A 71 5.72 -3.53 6.65
CA ILE A 71 5.35 -4.09 7.95
C ILE A 71 6.27 -3.47 8.99
N HIS A 72 5.71 -2.91 10.06
CA HIS A 72 6.46 -2.40 11.20
C HIS A 72 5.64 -2.50 12.49
N GLY A 73 6.35 -2.48 13.63
CA GLY A 73 5.72 -2.60 14.94
C GLY A 73 4.83 -1.41 15.31
N ALA A 74 3.67 -1.68 15.90
CA ALA A 74 2.71 -0.69 16.38
C ALA A 74 2.85 -0.43 17.89
N PHE A 75 4.10 -0.42 18.41
CA PHE A 75 4.35 -0.38 19.86
C PHE A 75 4.33 1.02 20.47
N ASP A 76 4.44 2.06 19.66
CA ASP A 76 4.56 3.45 20.12
C ASP A 76 3.23 4.19 20.16
N GLY A 77 2.11 3.49 19.91
CA GLY A 77 0.77 4.07 19.88
C GLY A 77 0.53 5.09 18.76
N HIS A 78 1.41 5.14 17.76
CA HIS A 78 1.18 5.98 16.58
C HIS A 78 0.07 5.37 15.71
N THR A 79 -0.88 6.20 15.31
CA THR A 79 -1.96 5.82 14.41
C THR A 79 -1.69 6.36 13.02
N HIS A 80 -1.84 5.50 12.00
CA HIS A 80 -1.89 5.96 10.61
C HIS A 80 -3.31 6.43 10.31
N ASN A 81 -3.48 7.74 10.05
CA ASN A 81 -4.77 8.27 9.63
C ASN A 81 -5.12 7.71 8.24
N THR A 82 -5.85 6.62 8.22
CA THR A 82 -6.57 6.21 7.02
C THR A 82 -7.75 7.16 6.85
N THR A 83 -7.74 7.96 5.80
CA THR A 83 -8.95 8.67 5.37
C THR A 83 -9.90 7.66 4.75
N VAL A 84 -10.47 6.80 5.58
CA VAL A 84 -11.65 6.04 5.22
C VAL A 84 -12.83 6.92 5.59
N SER A 85 -13.50 7.47 4.59
CA SER A 85 -14.81 8.09 4.76
C SER A 85 -15.77 7.00 5.26
N GLY A 86 -16.09 7.01 6.55
CA GLY A 86 -17.17 6.16 7.06
C GLY A 86 -16.99 5.70 8.51
N ALA A 87 -17.73 6.38 9.41
CA ALA A 87 -18.14 5.95 10.74
C ALA A 87 -17.09 5.90 11.86
N MET A 88 -17.08 6.98 12.62
CA MET A 88 -16.57 7.05 14.00
C MET A 88 -17.26 6.00 14.88
N ARG A 89 -16.47 5.19 15.58
CA ARG A 89 -16.83 4.66 16.88
C ARG A 89 -15.75 5.07 17.87
N ASN A 90 -16.11 6.04 18.71
CA ASN A 90 -15.42 6.30 19.96
C ASN A 90 -15.87 5.19 20.94
N ASP A 91 -14.94 4.40 21.40
CA ASP A 91 -15.10 3.70 22.68
C ASP A 91 -13.79 3.80 23.45
N HIS A 92 -13.80 4.73 24.41
CA HIS A 92 -12.79 4.82 25.45
C HIS A 92 -13.26 3.94 26.60
N THR A 93 -12.65 2.78 26.80
CA THR A 93 -12.68 2.09 28.07
C THR A 93 -11.30 2.07 28.70
N GLU A 94 -11.13 2.93 29.72
CA GLU A 94 -10.00 2.87 30.63
C GLU A 94 -10.03 1.53 31.39
N TRP A 95 -8.98 0.74 31.24
CA TRP A 95 -8.71 -0.40 32.09
C TRP A 95 -7.63 -0.01 33.12
N GLY A 96 -8.11 0.35 34.33
CA GLY A 96 -7.28 0.35 35.51
C GLY A 96 -7.01 -1.09 35.95
N GLY A 97 -5.87 -1.63 35.64
CA GLY A 97 -5.40 -2.94 36.07
C GLY A 97 -4.37 -2.83 37.18
N THR A 98 -4.72 -3.32 38.35
CA THR A 98 -3.86 -3.43 39.55
C THR A 98 -2.69 -4.37 39.25
N ALA A 99 -1.46 -3.92 39.48
CA ALA A 99 -0.24 -4.71 39.35
C ALA A 99 -0.26 -5.87 40.36
N ILE A 100 -0.23 -7.10 39.86
CA ILE A 100 0.05 -8.29 40.67
C ILE A 100 1.53 -8.62 40.49
N SER A 101 2.29 -8.41 41.58
CA SER A 101 3.69 -8.77 41.67
C SER A 101 3.80 -10.29 41.76
N GLY A 102 4.17 -10.95 40.67
CA GLY A 102 4.49 -12.38 40.61
C GLY A 102 5.91 -12.55 40.12
N VAL A 103 6.80 -12.92 41.04
CA VAL A 103 8.22 -13.21 40.79
C VAL A 103 8.37 -14.43 39.90
N GLY A 104 8.77 -14.21 38.67
CA GLY A 104 9.32 -15.21 37.78
C GLY A 104 10.35 -14.52 36.90
N THR A 105 11.61 -14.58 37.31
CA THR A 105 12.72 -14.11 36.46
C THR A 105 12.88 -15.04 35.26
N ARG A 106 12.02 -14.88 34.27
CA ARG A 106 12.31 -15.35 32.93
C ARG A 106 13.36 -14.39 32.36
N ALA A 107 14.54 -14.91 32.04
CA ALA A 107 15.55 -14.14 31.33
C ALA A 107 14.85 -13.51 30.11
N THR A 108 14.67 -12.19 30.13
CA THR A 108 14.14 -11.47 29.00
C THR A 108 15.23 -11.49 27.93
N THR A 109 15.14 -12.43 27.00
CA THR A 109 15.89 -12.35 25.77
C THR A 109 15.39 -11.08 25.09
N ASP A 110 16.28 -10.10 24.87
CA ASP A 110 15.94 -8.87 24.20
C ASP A 110 15.32 -9.21 22.85
N SER A 111 14.06 -8.86 22.68
CA SER A 111 13.33 -9.02 21.42
C SER A 111 13.42 -7.74 20.60
N VAL A 112 13.40 -7.88 19.29
CA VAL A 112 13.50 -6.77 18.35
C VAL A 112 12.22 -6.63 17.53
N ALA A 113 11.75 -5.39 17.36
CA ALA A 113 10.63 -5.13 16.48
C ALA A 113 11.01 -5.43 15.02
N PHE A 114 10.15 -6.18 14.34
CA PHE A 114 10.31 -6.47 12.92
C PHE A 114 9.92 -5.24 12.11
N GLU A 115 10.72 -4.92 11.10
CA GLU A 115 10.42 -3.86 10.13
C GLU A 115 10.97 -4.27 8.78
N LYS A 116 10.14 -4.23 7.75
CA LYS A 116 10.56 -4.49 6.38
C LYS A 116 9.59 -3.91 5.37
N THR A 117 10.16 -3.38 4.27
CA THR A 117 9.43 -2.92 3.10
C THR A 117 9.72 -3.86 1.92
N TRP A 118 8.67 -4.25 1.19
CA TRP A 118 8.74 -4.96 -0.09
C TRP A 118 8.27 -4.01 -1.18
N LEU A 119 9.06 -3.90 -2.23
CA LEU A 119 8.71 -3.16 -3.44
C LEU A 119 7.99 -4.08 -4.42
N GLU A 120 7.22 -3.50 -5.36
CA GLU A 120 6.61 -4.25 -6.46
C GLU A 120 7.64 -5.13 -7.19
N SER A 121 8.88 -4.65 -7.37
CA SER A 121 9.98 -5.40 -7.99
C SER A 121 10.30 -6.74 -7.29
N ASP A 122 10.09 -6.82 -5.98
CA ASP A 122 10.31 -8.05 -5.22
C ASP A 122 9.25 -9.10 -5.59
N PHE A 123 8.00 -8.68 -5.78
CA PHE A 123 6.90 -9.54 -6.20
C PHE A 123 7.01 -9.93 -7.68
N ILE A 124 7.45 -9.01 -8.54
CA ILE A 124 7.75 -9.30 -9.95
C ILE A 124 8.85 -10.36 -10.06
N ALA A 125 9.87 -10.32 -9.20
CA ALA A 125 10.90 -11.35 -9.14
C ALA A 125 10.36 -12.72 -8.73
N LEU A 126 9.21 -12.77 -8.04
CA LEU A 126 8.48 -13.99 -7.68
C LEU A 126 7.46 -14.43 -8.75
N GLY A 127 7.33 -13.70 -9.85
CA GLY A 127 6.50 -14.05 -11.01
C GLY A 127 5.25 -13.19 -11.21
N ASP A 128 5.03 -12.15 -10.41
CA ASP A 128 3.92 -11.23 -10.60
C ASP A 128 4.10 -10.35 -11.82
N THR A 129 2.98 -9.91 -12.37
CA THR A 129 2.96 -8.98 -13.50
C THR A 129 2.98 -7.54 -13.00
N PRO A 130 3.77 -6.64 -13.61
CA PRO A 130 3.75 -5.21 -13.29
C PRO A 130 2.34 -4.61 -13.41
N ILE A 131 1.99 -3.71 -12.49
CA ILE A 131 0.69 -3.04 -12.52
C ILE A 131 0.70 -1.75 -13.35
N ALA A 132 1.87 -1.23 -13.69
CA ALA A 132 2.03 0.03 -14.39
C ALA A 132 1.24 0.09 -15.70
N GLY A 133 0.51 1.19 -15.92
CA GLY A 133 -0.29 1.44 -17.10
C GLY A 133 -1.65 0.74 -17.13
N ARG A 134 -1.99 -0.04 -16.12
CA ARG A 134 -3.27 -0.74 -15.99
C ARG A 134 -4.25 0.10 -15.19
N LYS A 135 -5.54 0.01 -15.51
CA LYS A 135 -6.61 0.59 -14.70
C LYS A 135 -6.99 -0.30 -13.52
N GLU A 136 -6.79 -1.58 -13.64
CA GLU A 136 -7.07 -2.57 -12.61
C GLU A 136 -5.96 -3.59 -12.55
N ALA A 137 -5.60 -4.02 -11.35
CA ALA A 137 -4.64 -5.07 -11.10
C ALA A 137 -5.02 -5.84 -9.83
N ALA A 138 -4.67 -7.10 -9.78
CA ALA A 138 -4.83 -7.93 -8.60
C ALA A 138 -3.55 -8.72 -8.34
N ILE A 139 -3.16 -8.79 -7.08
CA ILE A 139 -2.15 -9.71 -6.60
C ILE A 139 -2.90 -10.81 -5.85
N THR A 140 -2.71 -12.04 -6.28
CA THR A 140 -3.36 -13.20 -5.68
C THR A 140 -2.30 -14.24 -5.35
N HIS A 141 -2.43 -14.89 -4.19
CA HIS A 141 -1.57 -16.00 -3.77
C HIS A 141 -0.08 -15.68 -3.59
N GLN A 142 0.27 -14.42 -3.30
CA GLN A 142 1.61 -14.12 -2.84
C GLN A 142 1.79 -14.42 -1.36
N HIS A 143 3.03 -14.71 -0.99
CA HIS A 143 3.41 -15.03 0.39
C HIS A 143 4.56 -14.13 0.81
N ILE A 144 4.37 -13.47 1.93
CA ILE A 144 5.38 -12.60 2.54
C ILE A 144 6.04 -13.37 3.67
N ALA A 145 7.31 -13.70 3.53
CA ALA A 145 8.05 -14.45 4.53
C ALA A 145 8.33 -13.58 5.76
N ILE A 146 7.85 -14.00 6.92
CA ILE A 146 8.18 -13.40 8.21
C ILE A 146 9.39 -14.17 8.77
N PRO A 147 10.53 -13.52 9.09
CA PRO A 147 11.70 -14.21 9.59
C PRO A 147 11.45 -14.81 10.98
N VAL A 148 12.20 -15.86 11.33
CA VAL A 148 12.17 -16.45 12.68
C VAL A 148 12.74 -15.48 13.71
N ASN A 149 13.80 -14.76 13.32
CA ASN A 149 14.51 -13.80 14.16
C ASN A 149 15.15 -12.71 13.27
N MET A 150 15.62 -11.65 13.88
CA MET A 150 16.48 -10.65 13.25
C MET A 150 17.80 -10.54 14.01
N ASN A 151 18.92 -10.73 13.28
CA ASN A 151 20.28 -10.67 13.85
C ASN A 151 20.47 -11.58 15.08
N GLY A 152 19.84 -12.76 15.07
CA GLY A 152 19.90 -13.71 16.18
C GLY A 152 18.99 -13.39 17.37
N GLN A 153 18.24 -12.29 17.31
CA GLN A 153 17.28 -11.92 18.36
C GLN A 153 15.85 -12.32 17.94
N PRO A 154 15.03 -12.84 18.86
CA PRO A 154 13.63 -13.13 18.57
C PRO A 154 12.88 -11.85 18.21
N LEU A 155 11.84 -11.98 17.38
CA LEU A 155 10.97 -10.87 17.08
C LEU A 155 10.12 -10.51 18.28
N LYS A 156 9.87 -9.21 18.47
CA LYS A 156 8.98 -8.72 19.50
C LYS A 156 7.55 -9.12 19.12
N GLU A 157 6.87 -9.82 20.03
CA GLU A 157 5.45 -10.19 19.87
C GLU A 157 4.55 -8.98 20.10
N GLY A 158 3.41 -8.96 19.45
CA GLY A 158 2.40 -7.92 19.58
C GLY A 158 1.88 -7.44 18.23
N HIS A 159 1.26 -6.25 18.25
CA HIS A 159 0.64 -5.66 17.08
C HIS A 159 1.64 -5.02 16.14
N TYR A 160 1.40 -5.25 14.85
CA TYR A 160 2.16 -4.68 13.73
C TYR A 160 1.20 -4.08 12.73
N HIS A 161 1.61 -2.99 12.10
CA HIS A 161 0.91 -2.46 10.95
C HIS A 161 1.42 -3.15 9.68
N PHE A 162 0.49 -3.66 8.91
CA PHE A 162 0.68 -4.11 7.54
C PHE A 162 0.08 -3.05 6.62
N ILE A 163 0.90 -2.37 5.84
CA ILE A 163 0.48 -1.22 5.03
C ILE A 163 0.73 -1.50 3.56
N VAL A 164 -0.30 -1.33 2.75
CA VAL A 164 -0.19 -1.37 1.30
C VAL A 164 -0.31 0.05 0.77
N TYR A 165 0.68 0.49 -0.01
CA TYR A 165 0.68 1.76 -0.72
C TYR A 165 0.51 1.51 -2.21
N CYS A 166 -0.22 2.36 -2.88
CA CYS A 166 -0.34 2.35 -4.34
C CYS A 166 -0.24 3.78 -4.87
N THR A 167 0.56 3.95 -5.92
CA THR A 167 0.74 5.21 -6.63
C THR A 167 0.20 5.07 -8.04
N ASP A 168 -0.49 6.09 -8.54
CA ASP A 168 -0.92 6.21 -9.94
C ASP A 168 0.13 6.90 -10.82
N GLN A 169 -0.11 6.97 -12.13
CA GLN A 169 0.79 7.66 -13.07
C GLN A 169 0.75 9.18 -12.95
N ALA A 170 -0.27 9.76 -12.32
CA ALA A 170 -0.33 11.18 -11.99
C ALA A 170 0.52 11.53 -10.74
N GLY A 171 1.05 10.52 -10.03
CA GLY A 171 1.87 10.69 -8.85
C GLY A 171 1.08 10.78 -7.55
N GLN A 172 -0.21 10.45 -7.56
CA GLN A 172 -1.03 10.42 -6.35
C GLN A 172 -0.87 9.07 -5.65
N GLU A 173 -0.83 9.09 -4.34
CA GLU A 173 -0.66 7.90 -3.51
C GLU A 173 -1.84 7.69 -2.57
N SER A 174 -2.27 6.44 -2.46
CA SER A 174 -3.17 5.93 -1.44
C SER A 174 -2.47 4.89 -0.59
N PHE A 175 -2.99 4.64 0.60
CA PHE A 175 -2.56 3.52 1.42
C PHE A 175 -3.72 2.94 2.23
N VAL A 176 -3.60 1.65 2.58
CA VAL A 176 -4.51 0.93 3.46
C VAL A 176 -3.68 0.24 4.54
N VAL A 177 -4.11 0.36 5.77
CA VAL A 177 -3.49 -0.30 6.94
C VAL A 177 -4.35 -1.47 7.37
N ARG A 178 -3.70 -2.60 7.64
CA ARG A 178 -4.24 -3.73 8.40
C ARG A 178 -3.42 -3.90 9.67
N GLU A 179 -4.05 -4.21 10.76
CA GLU A 179 -3.34 -4.66 11.96
C GLU A 179 -3.16 -6.18 11.89
N ILE A 180 -1.95 -6.65 12.19
CA ILE A 180 -1.65 -8.08 12.33
C ILE A 180 -1.01 -8.31 13.70
N PHE A 181 -1.13 -9.51 14.23
CA PHE A 181 -0.58 -9.87 15.53
C PHE A 181 0.54 -10.92 15.37
N LEU A 182 1.76 -10.55 15.77
CA LEU A 182 2.90 -11.45 15.73
C LEU A 182 3.02 -12.20 17.05
N SER A 183 2.96 -13.54 17.01
CA SER A 183 3.10 -14.39 18.19
C SER A 183 3.81 -15.70 17.85
N TYR A 184 4.68 -16.16 18.76
CA TYR A 184 5.28 -17.49 18.68
C TYR A 184 4.31 -18.60 19.08
N ASP A 185 3.19 -18.25 19.72
CA ASP A 185 2.09 -19.15 20.05
C ASP A 185 0.75 -18.56 19.63
N PRO A 186 0.34 -18.71 18.37
CA PRO A 186 -0.91 -18.14 17.85
C PRO A 186 -2.17 -18.80 18.42
N GLY A 187 -2.04 -19.87 19.19
CA GLY A 187 -3.18 -20.56 19.80
C GLY A 187 -3.83 -19.84 21.00
N GLU A 188 -3.17 -18.83 21.59
CA GLU A 188 -3.70 -18.09 22.75
C GLU A 188 -4.60 -16.89 22.40
N HIS A 189 -4.71 -16.51 21.13
CA HIS A 189 -5.49 -15.36 20.69
C HIS A 189 -6.69 -15.72 19.80
N GLN A 190 -7.55 -16.61 20.30
CA GLN A 190 -8.91 -16.77 19.78
C GLN A 190 -9.88 -16.17 20.79
N HIS A 191 -10.24 -14.90 20.57
CA HIS A 191 -11.34 -14.25 21.27
C HIS A 191 -12.23 -13.50 20.30
#